data_7e99a0c18389dbb1252ae63731722827
#
_entry.id   7e99a0c18389dbb1252ae63731722827
#
_cell.length_a   1.000
_cell.length_b   1.000
_cell.length_c   1.000
_cell.angle_alpha   90.00
_cell.angle_beta   90.00
_cell.angle_gamma   90.00
#
_symmetry.space_group_name_H-M   'P 1'
#
loop_
_entity.id
_entity.type
_entity.pdbx_description
1 polymer ?
#
loop_
_entity_poly.entity_id
_entity_poly.type
_entity_poly.pdbx_seq_one_letter_code
_entity_poly.pdbx_strand_id
1 'polypeptide(L)'
;MTGLRAALADYLALRRALGYRLAVHERRLGQFLDFLEANDAEVITTALAVRWATLPSGASPGWFGQRLSTVRGFAAFAASLEEATQIPPAGCLPGRAARAVPYLYSDAEVEAIMAAARSLRSPLLAHTYEALIGLLAVSGLFSAGQTGTNGTS
;
A
#
# COMPACT_ATOMS: atom_id res chain seq x y z
N MET A 1 1.52 19.05 -24.06
CA MET A 1 2.43 18.26 -23.18
C MET A 1 3.33 19.08 -22.27
N THR A 2 3.85 20.23 -22.67
CA THR A 2 4.67 21.12 -21.79
C THR A 2 3.89 21.51 -20.52
N GLY A 3 2.57 21.71 -20.60
CA GLY A 3 1.74 22.06 -19.45
C GLY A 3 1.66 21.00 -18.36
N LEU A 4 1.46 19.72 -18.70
CA LEU A 4 1.37 18.65 -17.71
C LEU A 4 2.72 18.36 -17.03
N ARG A 5 3.84 18.51 -17.74
CA ARG A 5 5.18 18.38 -17.13
C ARG A 5 5.48 19.53 -16.18
N ALA A 6 5.12 20.76 -16.52
CA ALA A 6 5.23 21.90 -15.63
C ALA A 6 4.33 21.72 -14.40
N ALA A 7 3.06 21.31 -14.59
CA ALA A 7 2.15 21.00 -13.50
C ALA A 7 2.67 19.88 -12.57
N LEU A 8 3.37 18.87 -13.12
CA LEU A 8 4.00 17.83 -12.31
C LEU A 8 5.14 18.39 -11.46
N ALA A 9 5.97 19.27 -12.02
CA ALA A 9 7.05 19.91 -11.27
C ALA A 9 6.51 20.73 -10.10
N ASP A 10 5.47 21.52 -10.33
CA ASP A 10 4.80 22.34 -9.30
C ASP A 10 4.13 21.47 -8.23
N TYR A 11 3.43 20.39 -8.64
CA TYR A 11 2.85 19.42 -7.71
C TYR A 11 3.90 18.79 -6.80
N LEU A 12 5.02 18.35 -7.36
CA LEU A 12 6.09 17.74 -6.58
C LEU A 12 6.78 18.75 -5.66
N ALA A 13 6.97 19.99 -6.10
CA ALA A 13 7.53 21.06 -5.29
C ALA A 13 6.63 21.37 -4.09
N LEU A 14 5.32 21.54 -4.32
CA LEU A 14 4.33 21.76 -3.27
C LEU A 14 4.33 20.63 -2.24
N ARG A 15 4.30 19.38 -2.70
CA ARG A 15 4.26 18.20 -1.80
C ARG A 15 5.55 18.04 -1.02
N ARG A 16 6.71 18.38 -1.61
CA ARG A 16 8.00 18.38 -0.91
C ARG A 16 8.07 19.46 0.17
N ALA A 17 7.54 20.66 -0.11
CA ALA A 17 7.43 21.72 0.87
C ALA A 17 6.59 21.34 2.09
N LEU A 18 5.62 20.42 1.91
CA LEU A 18 4.81 19.81 2.98
C LEU A 18 5.50 18.62 3.67
N GLY A 19 6.78 18.33 3.38
CA GLY A 19 7.57 17.29 4.03
C GLY A 19 7.43 15.88 3.45
N TYR A 20 6.74 15.69 2.31
CA TYR A 20 6.59 14.37 1.70
C TYR A 20 7.85 13.93 0.94
N ARG A 21 8.27 12.67 1.15
CA ARG A 21 9.31 12.01 0.34
C ARG A 21 8.67 11.36 -0.88
N LEU A 22 8.89 11.91 -2.08
CA LEU A 22 8.12 11.55 -3.28
C LEU A 22 8.94 10.83 -4.36
N ALA A 23 10.12 10.28 -4.08
CA ALA A 23 10.97 9.65 -5.10
C ALA A 23 10.25 8.59 -5.94
N VAL A 24 9.43 7.74 -5.30
CA VAL A 24 8.64 6.71 -6.00
C VAL A 24 7.49 7.34 -6.80
N HIS A 25 6.82 8.36 -6.25
CA HIS A 25 5.72 9.06 -6.92
C HIS A 25 6.21 9.83 -8.13
N GLU A 26 7.33 10.54 -8.02
CA GLU A 26 7.98 11.27 -9.10
C GLU A 26 8.29 10.35 -10.29
N ARG A 27 8.96 9.22 -10.03
CA ARG A 27 9.26 8.24 -11.07
C ARG A 27 7.99 7.68 -11.73
N ARG A 28 6.98 7.33 -10.92
CA ARG A 28 5.71 6.79 -11.44
C ARG A 28 4.95 7.80 -12.27
N LEU A 29 4.89 9.05 -11.84
CA LEU A 29 4.21 10.12 -12.56
C LEU A 29 4.98 10.51 -13.82
N GLY A 30 6.31 10.50 -13.80
CA GLY A 30 7.12 10.65 -15.00
C GLY A 30 6.78 9.59 -16.05
N GLN A 31 6.76 8.31 -15.66
CA GLN A 31 6.35 7.20 -16.54
C GLN A 31 4.91 7.33 -17.05
N PHE A 32 4.02 7.90 -16.25
CA PHE A 32 2.64 8.17 -16.68
C PHE A 32 2.57 9.27 -17.72
N LEU A 33 3.34 10.34 -17.56
CA LEU A 33 3.42 11.41 -18.57
C LEU A 33 4.05 10.92 -19.86
N ASP A 34 5.12 10.08 -19.81
CA ASP A 34 5.69 9.44 -20.99
C ASP A 34 4.65 8.59 -21.72
N PHE A 35 3.79 7.87 -20.98
CA PHE A 35 2.68 7.11 -21.55
C PHE A 35 1.62 8.00 -22.19
N LEU A 36 1.26 9.14 -21.59
CA LEU A 36 0.33 10.09 -22.20
C LEU A 36 0.89 10.67 -23.50
N GLU A 37 2.18 11.02 -23.52
CA GLU A 37 2.88 11.50 -24.71
C GLU A 37 2.86 10.48 -25.83
N ALA A 38 3.15 9.22 -25.51
CA ALA A 38 3.10 8.11 -26.48
C ALA A 38 1.70 7.81 -27.04
N ASN A 39 0.64 8.36 -26.43
CA ASN A 39 -0.74 8.25 -26.88
C ASN A 39 -1.32 9.60 -27.37
N ASP A 40 -0.46 10.59 -27.65
CA ASP A 40 -0.83 11.93 -28.12
C ASP A 40 -1.92 12.61 -27.24
N ALA A 41 -1.90 12.32 -25.93
CA ALA A 41 -2.89 12.81 -24.99
C ALA A 41 -2.37 14.06 -24.26
N GLU A 42 -3.07 15.17 -24.39
CA GLU A 42 -2.73 16.45 -23.76
C GLU A 42 -3.38 16.61 -22.37
N VAL A 43 -4.41 15.82 -22.07
CA VAL A 43 -5.16 15.85 -20.81
C VAL A 43 -5.22 14.45 -20.20
N ILE A 44 -5.39 14.41 -18.88
CA ILE A 44 -5.58 13.14 -18.15
C ILE A 44 -7.04 12.73 -18.27
N THR A 45 -7.29 11.54 -18.82
CA THR A 45 -8.63 10.92 -18.78
C THR A 45 -8.62 9.70 -17.87
N THR A 46 -9.77 9.38 -17.30
CA THR A 46 -9.93 8.17 -16.46
C THR A 46 -9.53 6.90 -17.21
N ALA A 47 -9.90 6.79 -18.49
CA ALA A 47 -9.58 5.64 -19.34
C ALA A 47 -8.06 5.46 -19.52
N LEU A 48 -7.32 6.53 -19.81
CA LEU A 48 -5.86 6.48 -19.94
C LEU A 48 -5.18 6.18 -18.62
N ALA A 49 -5.65 6.75 -17.52
CA ALA A 49 -5.12 6.49 -16.19
C ALA A 49 -5.28 5.02 -15.78
N VAL A 50 -6.46 4.42 -16.00
CA VAL A 50 -6.73 3.01 -15.74
C VAL A 50 -5.88 2.12 -16.64
N ARG A 51 -5.85 2.39 -17.95
CA ARG A 51 -5.04 1.66 -18.93
C ARG A 51 -3.56 1.65 -18.50
N TRP A 52 -2.98 2.79 -18.19
CA TRP A 52 -1.60 2.88 -17.73
C TRP A 52 -1.37 2.13 -16.42
N ALA A 53 -2.29 2.24 -15.46
CA ALA A 53 -2.16 1.56 -14.18
C ALA A 53 -2.11 0.04 -14.33
N THR A 54 -2.80 -0.53 -15.32
CA THR A 54 -2.92 -1.98 -15.58
C THR A 54 -1.96 -2.53 -16.63
N LEU A 55 -1.12 -1.69 -17.27
CA LEU A 55 -0.16 -2.11 -18.31
C LEU A 55 0.76 -3.27 -17.88
N PRO A 56 1.33 -3.33 -16.67
CA PRO A 56 2.20 -4.43 -16.31
C PRO A 56 1.42 -5.73 -16.11
N SER A 57 1.62 -6.69 -17.01
CA SER A 57 1.06 -8.02 -16.87
C SER A 57 1.65 -8.74 -15.65
N GLY A 58 0.81 -9.44 -14.89
CA GLY A 58 1.24 -10.26 -13.74
C GLY A 58 1.41 -9.50 -12.42
N ALA A 59 1.17 -8.18 -12.37
CA ALA A 59 1.19 -7.45 -11.12
C ALA A 59 -0.10 -7.68 -10.30
N SER A 60 0.00 -7.54 -8.97
CA SER A 60 -1.15 -7.74 -8.09
C SER A 60 -2.21 -6.64 -8.26
N PRO A 61 -3.51 -6.95 -8.04
CA PRO A 61 -4.57 -5.94 -8.08
C PRO A 61 -4.31 -4.75 -7.16
N GLY A 62 -3.74 -4.96 -5.98
CA GLY A 62 -3.37 -3.90 -5.05
C GLY A 62 -2.29 -2.98 -5.60
N TRP A 63 -1.38 -3.51 -6.41
CA TRP A 63 -0.33 -2.71 -7.07
C TRP A 63 -0.92 -1.79 -8.16
N PHE A 64 -1.90 -2.28 -8.95
CA PHE A 64 -2.64 -1.45 -9.90
C PHE A 64 -3.38 -0.31 -9.20
N GLY A 65 -4.05 -0.62 -8.08
CA GLY A 65 -4.72 0.38 -7.26
C GLY A 65 -3.78 1.45 -6.71
N GLN A 66 -2.56 1.07 -6.28
CA GLN A 66 -1.54 2.04 -5.85
C GLN A 66 -1.06 2.95 -6.99
N ARG A 67 -0.84 2.39 -8.20
CA ARG A 67 -0.48 3.20 -9.38
C ARG A 67 -1.56 4.21 -9.69
N LEU A 68 -2.82 3.77 -9.77
CA LEU A 68 -3.95 4.65 -10.05
C LEU A 68 -4.15 5.71 -8.95
N SER A 69 -3.93 5.34 -7.68
CA SER A 69 -3.99 6.30 -6.57
C SER A 69 -2.93 7.40 -6.68
N THR A 70 -1.72 7.05 -7.18
CA THR A 70 -0.66 8.04 -7.43
C THR A 70 -1.09 9.02 -8.53
N VAL A 71 -1.64 8.52 -9.65
CA VAL A 71 -2.17 9.36 -10.73
C VAL A 71 -3.33 10.22 -10.27
N ARG A 72 -4.27 9.67 -9.48
CA ARG A 72 -5.41 10.41 -8.95
C ARG A 72 -4.99 11.64 -8.13
N GLY A 73 -3.97 11.48 -7.29
CA GLY A 73 -3.44 12.59 -6.49
C GLY A 73 -2.89 13.73 -7.37
N PHE A 74 -2.21 13.39 -8.46
CA PHE A 74 -1.71 14.37 -9.43
C PHE A 74 -2.84 14.93 -10.30
N ALA A 75 -3.77 14.08 -10.77
CA ALA A 75 -4.91 14.52 -11.57
C ALA A 75 -5.80 15.52 -10.84
N ALA A 76 -5.98 15.36 -9.52
CA ALA A 76 -6.71 16.33 -8.70
C ALA A 76 -6.03 17.71 -8.68
N PHE A 77 -4.70 17.76 -8.67
CA PHE A 77 -3.95 19.01 -8.81
C PHE A 77 -4.03 19.55 -10.23
N ALA A 78 -3.81 18.72 -11.24
CA ALA A 78 -3.84 19.13 -12.64
C ALA A 78 -5.23 19.64 -13.08
N ALA A 79 -6.31 19.07 -12.55
CA ALA A 79 -7.69 19.52 -12.81
C ALA A 79 -7.98 20.95 -12.28
N SER A 80 -7.22 21.44 -11.31
CA SER A 80 -7.30 22.84 -10.88
C SER A 80 -6.67 23.82 -11.87
N LEU A 81 -5.84 23.32 -12.78
CA LEU A 81 -5.14 24.12 -13.81
C LEU A 81 -5.76 23.94 -15.20
N GLU A 82 -6.35 22.76 -15.47
CA GLU A 82 -6.91 22.38 -16.75
C GLU A 82 -8.24 21.63 -16.53
N GLU A 83 -9.37 22.29 -16.82
CA GLU A 83 -10.73 21.78 -16.57
C GLU A 83 -11.06 20.49 -17.33
N ALA A 84 -10.43 20.26 -18.49
CA ALA A 84 -10.61 19.04 -19.27
C ALA A 84 -9.97 17.79 -18.62
N THR A 85 -9.13 17.95 -17.60
CA THR A 85 -8.51 16.84 -16.86
C THR A 85 -9.52 16.12 -15.97
N GLN A 86 -9.64 14.80 -16.18
CA GLN A 86 -10.50 13.95 -15.36
C GLN A 86 -9.75 13.39 -14.15
N ILE A 87 -10.42 13.39 -13.00
CA ILE A 87 -9.91 12.75 -11.78
C ILE A 87 -10.45 11.31 -11.74
N PRO A 88 -9.59 10.26 -11.84
CA PRO A 88 -10.07 8.88 -11.77
C PRO A 88 -10.80 8.62 -10.45
N PRO A 89 -12.05 8.08 -10.47
CA PRO A 89 -12.80 7.83 -9.25
C PRO A 89 -12.08 6.88 -8.29
N ALA A 90 -12.38 6.98 -6.99
CA ALA A 90 -11.93 6.00 -6.02
C ALA A 90 -12.63 4.65 -6.29
N GLY A 91 -11.88 3.54 -6.20
CA GLY A 91 -12.46 2.21 -6.35
C GLY A 91 -12.57 1.67 -7.79
N CYS A 92 -12.12 2.41 -8.84
CA CYS A 92 -12.04 1.88 -10.20
C CYS A 92 -11.19 0.60 -10.31
N LEU A 93 -10.19 0.49 -9.46
CA LEU A 93 -9.34 -0.71 -9.35
C LEU A 93 -9.26 -1.13 -7.88
N PRO A 94 -9.14 -2.45 -7.60
CA PRO A 94 -8.96 -2.93 -6.24
C PRO A 94 -7.74 -2.26 -5.60
N GLY A 95 -7.95 -1.39 -4.63
CA GLY A 95 -6.89 -0.59 -4.00
C GLY A 95 -6.10 -1.33 -2.93
N ARG A 96 -6.66 -2.38 -2.36
CA ARG A 96 -6.05 -3.19 -1.32
C ARG A 96 -6.27 -4.67 -1.64
N ALA A 97 -5.19 -5.45 -1.56
CA ALA A 97 -5.36 -6.88 -1.34
C ALA A 97 -6.23 -7.07 -0.09
N ALA A 98 -7.12 -8.06 -0.13
CA ALA A 98 -7.86 -8.45 1.06
C ALA A 98 -6.86 -8.57 2.21
N ARG A 99 -7.15 -7.90 3.33
CA ARG A 99 -6.28 -7.99 4.51
C ARG A 99 -6.20 -9.46 4.87
N ALA A 100 -5.00 -10.02 4.84
CA ALA A 100 -4.81 -11.39 5.30
C ALA A 100 -5.42 -11.50 6.69
N VAL A 101 -6.27 -12.48 6.89
CA VAL A 101 -6.79 -12.78 8.23
C VAL A 101 -5.57 -13.19 9.07
N PRO A 102 -5.26 -12.50 10.16
CA PRO A 102 -4.13 -12.86 10.99
C PRO A 102 -4.29 -14.30 11.49
N TYR A 103 -3.24 -15.10 11.37
CA TYR A 103 -3.22 -16.39 12.03
C TYR A 103 -3.16 -16.15 13.54
N LEU A 104 -4.13 -16.69 14.25
CA LEU A 104 -4.18 -16.62 15.70
C LEU A 104 -3.59 -17.91 16.27
N TYR A 105 -2.48 -17.77 16.97
CA TYR A 105 -1.81 -18.90 17.62
C TYR A 105 -2.61 -19.33 18.87
N SER A 106 -2.77 -20.64 19.04
CA SER A 106 -3.26 -21.21 20.28
C SER A 106 -2.16 -21.17 21.38
N ASP A 107 -2.56 -21.28 22.64
CA ASP A 107 -1.61 -21.31 23.76
C ASP A 107 -0.58 -22.44 23.61
N ALA A 108 -1.02 -23.62 23.13
CA ALA A 108 -0.13 -24.74 22.86
C ALA A 108 0.89 -24.45 21.75
N GLU A 109 0.51 -23.72 20.71
CA GLU A 109 1.44 -23.31 19.65
C GLU A 109 2.43 -22.25 20.16
N VAL A 110 1.98 -21.32 20.99
CA VAL A 110 2.86 -20.35 21.65
C VAL A 110 3.87 -21.04 22.54
N GLU A 111 3.45 -22.01 23.36
CA GLU A 111 4.35 -22.82 24.21
C GLU A 111 5.36 -23.62 23.37
N ALA A 112 4.92 -24.21 22.25
CA ALA A 112 5.81 -24.94 21.34
C ALA A 112 6.86 -24.02 20.70
N ILE A 113 6.47 -22.80 20.31
CA ILE A 113 7.41 -21.81 19.76
C ILE A 113 8.40 -21.36 20.84
N MET A 114 7.96 -21.13 22.07
CA MET A 114 8.85 -20.80 23.19
C MET A 114 9.84 -21.94 23.51
N ALA A 115 9.36 -23.18 23.49
CA ALA A 115 10.23 -24.35 23.69
C ALA A 115 11.28 -24.48 22.57
N ALA A 116 10.88 -24.24 21.33
CA ALA A 116 11.81 -24.20 20.20
C ALA A 116 12.84 -23.06 20.33
N ALA A 117 12.43 -21.90 20.82
CA ALA A 117 13.36 -20.79 21.08
C ALA A 117 14.42 -21.14 22.11
N ARG A 118 14.05 -21.87 23.18
CA ARG A 118 15.01 -22.34 24.21
C ARG A 118 16.07 -23.31 23.65
N SER A 119 15.77 -24.03 22.58
CA SER A 119 16.69 -24.98 21.94
C SER A 119 17.72 -24.34 21.01
N LEU A 120 17.71 -23.03 20.83
CA LEU A 120 18.67 -22.31 19.99
C LEU A 120 20.09 -22.43 20.54
N ARG A 121 21.07 -22.57 19.65
CA ARG A 121 22.50 -22.76 20.01
C ARG A 121 23.08 -21.57 20.79
N SER A 122 22.62 -20.38 20.56
CA SER A 122 23.07 -19.17 21.24
C SER A 122 22.18 -18.87 22.44
N PRO A 123 22.70 -18.90 23.67
CA PRO A 123 21.92 -18.59 24.88
C PRO A 123 21.28 -17.20 24.83
N LEU A 124 21.99 -16.21 24.29
CA LEU A 124 21.48 -14.85 24.15
C LEU A 124 20.25 -14.82 23.24
N LEU A 125 20.29 -15.48 22.09
CA LEU A 125 19.17 -15.55 21.16
C LEU A 125 17.99 -16.33 21.77
N ALA A 126 18.27 -17.44 22.46
CA ALA A 126 17.26 -18.26 23.13
C ALA A 126 16.44 -17.40 24.12
N HIS A 127 17.10 -16.70 25.05
CA HIS A 127 16.44 -15.84 26.00
C HIS A 127 15.75 -14.63 25.35
N THR A 128 16.34 -14.05 24.31
CA THR A 128 15.74 -12.91 23.61
C THR A 128 14.44 -13.31 22.92
N TYR A 129 14.44 -14.44 22.19
CA TYR A 129 13.22 -14.91 21.54
C TYR A 129 12.16 -15.40 22.52
N GLU A 130 12.55 -16.09 23.58
CA GLU A 130 11.63 -16.52 24.63
C GLU A 130 10.92 -15.32 25.27
N ALA A 131 11.69 -14.28 25.66
CA ALA A 131 11.15 -13.08 26.25
C ALA A 131 10.24 -12.31 25.26
N LEU A 132 10.64 -12.21 23.99
CA LEU A 132 9.86 -11.55 22.94
C LEU A 132 8.52 -12.26 22.70
N ILE A 133 8.55 -13.59 22.53
CA ILE A 133 7.33 -14.39 22.29
C ILE A 133 6.40 -14.31 23.50
N GLY A 134 6.94 -14.43 24.72
CA GLY A 134 6.16 -14.28 25.94
C GLY A 134 5.50 -12.90 26.05
N LEU A 135 6.24 -11.84 25.72
CA LEU A 135 5.70 -10.48 25.73
C LEU A 135 4.58 -10.29 24.69
N LEU A 136 4.76 -10.82 23.49
CA LEU A 136 3.75 -10.79 22.44
C LEU A 136 2.51 -11.59 22.80
N ALA A 137 2.66 -12.73 23.48
CA ALA A 137 1.53 -13.54 23.97
C ALA A 137 0.71 -12.78 25.01
N VAL A 138 1.38 -12.18 26.01
CA VAL A 138 0.71 -11.40 27.08
C VAL A 138 0.08 -10.11 26.55
N SER A 139 0.68 -9.47 25.55
CA SER A 139 0.14 -8.24 24.94
C SER A 139 -1.10 -8.47 24.07
N GLY A 140 -1.56 -9.71 23.90
CA GLY A 140 -2.72 -10.08 23.08
C GLY A 140 -2.48 -10.06 21.58
N LEU A 141 -1.24 -9.87 21.12
CA LEU A 141 -0.89 -9.93 19.71
C LEU A 141 -0.98 -11.34 19.13
N PHE A 142 -0.98 -12.37 19.99
CA PHE A 142 -1.23 -13.77 19.64
C PHE A 142 -2.58 -14.28 20.16
N SER A 143 -3.37 -13.49 20.90
CA SER A 143 -4.60 -13.96 21.57
C SER A 143 -5.69 -14.23 20.54
N ALA A 144 -6.12 -15.47 20.45
CA ALA A 144 -7.41 -15.82 19.91
C ALA A 144 -8.49 -15.25 20.82
N GLY A 145 -9.31 -14.34 20.35
CA GLY A 145 -10.47 -13.90 21.09
C GLY A 145 -11.30 -15.14 21.45
N GLN A 146 -11.46 -15.41 22.73
CA GLN A 146 -12.41 -16.41 23.20
C GLN A 146 -13.79 -15.93 22.77
N THR A 147 -14.32 -16.52 21.71
CA THR A 147 -15.76 -16.47 21.43
C THR A 147 -16.43 -17.27 22.52
N GLY A 148 -16.93 -16.57 23.52
CA GLY A 148 -17.74 -17.17 24.56
C GLY A 148 -18.93 -17.88 23.92
N THR A 149 -18.93 -19.19 23.98
CA THR A 149 -20.11 -20.02 23.81
C THR A 149 -21.00 -19.79 25.02
N ASN A 150 -21.86 -18.78 24.94
CA ASN A 150 -23.02 -18.74 25.81
C ASN A 150 -24.01 -19.79 25.29
N GLY A 151 -23.94 -21.00 25.86
CA GLY A 151 -24.98 -21.96 25.78
C GLY A 151 -26.20 -21.41 26.49
N THR A 152 -27.27 -21.27 25.76
CA THR A 152 -28.59 -21.00 26.31
C THR A 152 -29.30 -22.32 26.46
N SER A 153 -29.72 -22.64 27.64
CA SER A 153 -30.72 -23.66 28.02
C SER A 153 -32.05 -23.28 27.43
#